data_865d413dd27aeaaf4c22b3f50c63a352
#
_entry.id   865d413dd27aeaaf4c22b3f50c63a352
#
_cell.length_a   1.000
_cell.length_b   1.000
_cell.length_c   1.000
_cell.angle_alpha   90.00
_cell.angle_beta   90.00
_cell.angle_gamma   90.00
#
_symmetry.space_group_name_H-M   'P 1'
#
loop_
_entity.id
_entity.type
_entity.pdbx_description
1 polymer ?
#
loop_
_entity_poly.entity_id
_entity_poly.type
_entity_poly.pdbx_seq_one_letter_code
_entity_poly.pdbx_strand_id
1 'polypeptide(L)'
;MPVSWVPLVADFSRHGRSGTAALRGTWLGYAIANIWCYSLGVLVIITTPGVDLVAALLLAQGGLIALGLILVDEVDNAYGDLYSGSVAGHSLRPRWTVRRWGISLAVLCTLLALYLPMHSLEPFMLMLSSVFVPLYGVILARLGGRPGVAALVGASRVNPGAVAIWVLGVATYHLCANFAPQLGAALPSLALTFILARMTRGPLEAARAG
;
A
#
# COMPACT_ATOMS: atom_id res chain seq x y z
N MET A 1 -4.01 5.17 4.31
CA MET A 1 -2.63 5.46 3.87
C MET A 1 -1.67 4.30 4.16
N PRO A 2 -1.27 3.90 5.38
CA PRO A 2 -0.24 2.86 5.57
C PRO A 2 -0.52 1.52 4.87
N VAL A 3 -1.79 1.12 4.79
CA VAL A 3 -2.19 -0.16 4.18
C VAL A 3 -2.00 -0.16 2.65
N SER A 4 -2.05 0.99 1.99
CA SER A 4 -1.81 1.10 0.54
C SER A 4 -0.35 0.84 0.16
N TRP A 5 0.59 0.98 1.10
CA TRP A 5 2.01 0.74 0.91
C TRP A 5 2.43 -0.72 1.12
N VAL A 6 1.53 -1.57 1.62
CA VAL A 6 1.83 -3.00 1.86
C VAL A 6 2.38 -3.71 0.61
N PRO A 7 1.94 -3.42 -0.65
CA PRO A 7 2.54 -4.02 -1.83
C PRO A 7 4.04 -3.76 -1.96
N LEU A 8 4.46 -2.54 -1.64
CA LEU A 8 5.81 -2.05 -1.85
C LEU A 8 6.77 -2.48 -0.75
N VAL A 9 6.26 -2.85 0.44
CA VAL A 9 7.07 -3.26 1.60
C VAL A 9 8.01 -4.42 1.27
N ALA A 10 7.58 -5.36 0.43
CA ALA A 10 8.39 -6.50 0.03
C ALA A 10 9.65 -6.08 -0.75
N ASP A 11 9.56 -5.04 -1.57
CA ASP A 11 10.68 -4.55 -2.39
C ASP A 11 11.80 -3.96 -1.54
N PHE A 12 11.45 -3.38 -0.41
CA PHE A 12 12.42 -2.83 0.55
C PHE A 12 12.89 -3.88 1.56
N SER A 13 11.96 -4.66 2.13
CA SER A 13 12.26 -5.63 3.18
C SER A 13 13.15 -6.78 2.71
N ARG A 14 13.15 -7.13 1.41
CA ARG A 14 14.02 -8.16 0.84
C ARG A 14 15.51 -7.84 0.98
N HIS A 15 15.89 -6.58 1.17
CA HIS A 15 17.28 -6.16 1.38
C HIS A 15 17.72 -6.25 2.85
N GLY A 16 16.81 -6.66 3.76
CA GLY A 16 17.12 -6.86 5.17
C GLY A 16 18.09 -8.02 5.39
N ARG A 17 19.00 -7.89 6.37
CA ARG A 17 19.99 -8.93 6.73
C ARG A 17 19.36 -10.24 7.20
N SER A 18 18.15 -10.19 7.74
CA SER A 18 17.34 -11.35 8.14
C SER A 18 15.86 -10.98 8.13
N GLY A 19 14.98 -11.98 8.05
CA GLY A 19 13.53 -11.75 8.09
C GLY A 19 13.06 -11.00 9.35
N THR A 20 13.66 -11.31 10.50
CA THR A 20 13.36 -10.63 11.78
C THR A 20 13.84 -9.18 11.76
N ALA A 21 15.03 -8.91 11.23
CA ALA A 21 15.56 -7.56 11.12
C ALA A 21 14.72 -6.73 10.15
N ALA A 22 14.36 -7.30 9.00
CA ALA A 22 13.47 -6.67 8.03
C ALA A 22 12.11 -6.32 8.64
N LEU A 23 11.48 -7.27 9.35
CA LEU A 23 10.19 -7.06 10.02
C LEU A 23 10.27 -5.94 11.07
N ARG A 24 11.25 -6.01 11.97
CA ARG A 24 11.40 -5.02 13.04
C ARG A 24 11.73 -3.64 12.48
N GLY A 25 12.66 -3.55 11.53
CA GLY A 25 13.04 -2.28 10.90
C GLY A 25 11.86 -1.63 10.18
N THR A 26 11.15 -2.39 9.37
CA THR A 26 9.96 -1.90 8.66
C THR A 26 8.87 -1.47 9.64
N TRP A 27 8.54 -2.31 10.64
CA TRP A 27 7.47 -2.00 11.60
C TRP A 27 7.80 -0.75 12.42
N LEU A 28 9.01 -0.66 12.98
CA LEU A 28 9.43 0.50 13.77
C LEU A 28 9.51 1.77 12.92
N GLY A 29 10.10 1.69 11.72
CA GLY A 29 10.21 2.83 10.83
C GLY A 29 8.84 3.39 10.46
N TYR A 30 7.91 2.52 10.02
CA TYR A 30 6.54 2.93 9.70
C TYR A 30 5.79 3.47 10.92
N ALA A 31 5.91 2.84 12.10
CA ALA A 31 5.23 3.29 13.31
C ALA A 31 5.71 4.69 13.72
N ILE A 32 7.03 4.90 13.79
CA ILE A 32 7.61 6.19 14.20
C ILE A 32 7.25 7.29 13.20
N ALA A 33 7.46 7.05 11.90
CA ALA A 33 7.16 8.02 10.86
C ALA A 33 5.68 8.40 10.82
N ASN A 34 4.78 7.41 10.89
CA ASN A 34 3.35 7.68 10.87
C ASN A 34 2.88 8.44 12.13
N ILE A 35 3.31 8.02 13.33
CA ILE A 35 2.98 8.73 14.58
C ILE A 35 3.45 10.19 14.49
N TRP A 36 4.67 10.41 14.02
CA TRP A 36 5.23 11.75 13.85
C TRP A 36 4.40 12.58 12.87
N CYS A 37 4.20 12.10 11.64
CA CYS A 37 3.46 12.83 10.61
C CYS A 37 2.01 13.11 11.00
N TYR A 38 1.30 12.14 11.58
CA TYR A 38 -0.08 12.35 12.04
C TYR A 38 -0.14 13.34 13.21
N SER A 39 0.81 13.29 14.14
CA SER A 39 0.88 14.25 15.25
C SER A 39 1.10 15.66 14.74
N LEU A 40 2.00 15.85 13.76
CA LEU A 40 2.21 17.14 13.11
C LEU A 40 0.95 17.61 12.38
N GLY A 41 0.27 16.73 11.63
CA GLY A 41 -0.97 17.08 10.94
C GLY A 41 -2.06 17.55 11.90
N VAL A 42 -2.25 16.86 13.02
CA VAL A 42 -3.19 17.26 14.07
C VAL A 42 -2.80 18.61 14.68
N LEU A 43 -1.50 18.81 14.95
CA LEU A 43 -1.00 20.08 15.50
C LEU A 43 -1.30 21.26 14.55
N VAL A 44 -1.05 21.08 13.26
CA VAL A 44 -1.33 22.12 12.25
C VAL A 44 -2.83 22.44 12.21
N ILE A 45 -3.70 21.45 12.20
CA ILE A 45 -5.16 21.67 12.18
C ILE A 45 -5.63 22.45 13.42
N ILE A 46 -5.06 22.17 14.59
CA ILE A 46 -5.43 22.85 15.84
C ILE A 46 -4.90 24.29 15.88
N THR A 47 -3.68 24.51 15.37
CA THR A 47 -3.02 25.82 15.45
C THR A 47 -3.40 26.78 14.32
N THR A 48 -3.76 26.24 13.16
CA THR A 48 -4.13 27.03 11.96
C THR A 48 -5.43 26.51 11.32
N PRO A 49 -6.57 26.63 12.03
CA PRO A 49 -7.83 26.11 11.53
C PRO A 49 -8.24 26.83 10.22
N GLY A 50 -8.63 26.06 9.21
CA GLY A 50 -9.11 26.58 7.92
C GLY A 50 -8.02 27.07 6.95
N VAL A 51 -6.74 26.90 7.29
CA VAL A 51 -5.61 27.22 6.40
C VAL A 51 -5.12 25.92 5.74
N ASP A 52 -4.89 25.99 4.44
CA ASP A 52 -4.26 24.87 3.73
C ASP A 52 -2.86 24.56 4.28
N LEU A 53 -2.47 23.28 4.29
CA LEU A 53 -1.20 22.82 4.87
C LEU A 53 0.01 23.51 4.27
N VAL A 54 0.02 23.68 2.94
CA VAL A 54 1.13 24.35 2.24
C VAL A 54 1.20 25.84 2.62
N ALA A 55 0.04 26.50 2.70
CA ALA A 55 -0.04 27.89 3.12
C ALA A 55 0.40 28.05 4.59
N ALA A 56 -0.02 27.14 5.47
CA ALA A 56 0.41 27.14 6.87
C ALA A 56 1.94 26.96 7.02
N LEU A 57 2.54 26.08 6.21
CA LEU A 57 4.00 25.90 6.18
C LEU A 57 4.72 27.15 5.67
N LEU A 58 4.21 27.80 4.62
CA LEU A 58 4.83 29.03 4.08
C LEU A 58 4.75 30.21 5.04
N LEU A 59 3.71 30.26 5.90
CA LEU A 59 3.56 31.30 6.93
C LEU A 59 4.47 31.06 8.14
N ALA A 60 4.96 29.84 8.34
CA ALA A 60 5.87 29.53 9.44
C ALA A 60 7.29 30.09 9.20
N GLN A 61 7.99 30.44 10.28
CA GLN A 61 9.40 30.80 10.18
C GLN A 61 10.21 29.63 9.61
N GLY A 62 10.94 29.87 8.51
CA GLY A 62 11.68 28.84 7.81
C GLY A 62 10.83 27.96 6.89
N GLY A 63 9.57 28.33 6.60
CA GLY A 63 8.65 27.56 5.78
C GLY A 63 9.18 27.24 4.37
N LEU A 64 9.94 28.14 3.76
CA LEU A 64 10.59 27.86 2.46
C LEU A 64 11.64 26.74 2.56
N ILE A 65 12.38 26.68 3.67
CA ILE A 65 13.37 25.59 3.90
C ILE A 65 12.62 24.29 4.11
N ALA A 66 11.56 24.29 4.92
CA ALA A 66 10.73 23.11 5.15
C ALA A 66 10.10 22.61 3.84
N LEU A 67 9.57 23.50 3.01
CA LEU A 67 9.03 23.14 1.69
C LEU A 67 10.11 22.56 0.77
N GLY A 68 11.31 23.14 0.77
CA GLY A 68 12.45 22.62 0.01
C GLY A 68 12.85 21.19 0.44
N LEU A 69 12.85 20.91 1.75
CA LEU A 69 13.12 19.59 2.28
C LEU A 69 12.02 18.58 1.89
N ILE A 70 10.74 18.98 1.95
CA ILE A 70 9.62 18.16 1.50
C ILE A 70 9.75 17.83 0.00
N LEU A 71 10.13 18.79 -0.84
CA LEU A 71 10.35 18.53 -2.26
C LEU A 71 11.48 17.52 -2.52
N VAL A 72 12.55 17.56 -1.73
CA VAL A 72 13.64 16.57 -1.81
C VAL A 72 13.14 15.19 -1.39
N ASP A 73 12.34 15.10 -0.31
CA ASP A 73 11.72 13.86 0.16
C ASP A 73 10.77 13.26 -0.88
N GLU A 74 9.99 14.10 -1.56
CA GLU A 74 9.08 13.65 -2.64
C GLU A 74 9.84 13.07 -3.85
N VAL A 75 11.07 13.52 -4.12
CA VAL A 75 11.91 12.92 -5.18
C VAL A 75 12.31 11.49 -4.78
N ASP A 76 12.65 11.25 -3.51
CA ASP A 76 12.98 9.92 -3.00
C ASP A 76 11.75 8.99 -3.02
N ASN A 77 10.58 9.48 -2.61
CA ASN A 77 9.32 8.75 -2.72
C ASN A 77 8.99 8.36 -4.17
N ALA A 78 9.08 9.31 -5.09
CA ALA A 78 8.84 9.06 -6.51
C ALA A 78 9.81 8.02 -7.09
N TYR A 79 11.08 8.04 -6.67
CA TYR A 79 12.05 7.03 -7.06
C TYR A 79 11.65 5.63 -6.55
N GLY A 80 11.23 5.52 -5.29
CA GLY A 80 10.77 4.27 -4.69
C GLY A 80 9.58 3.66 -5.44
N ASP A 81 8.59 4.48 -5.79
CA ASP A 81 7.40 4.07 -6.54
C ASP A 81 7.75 3.62 -7.97
N LEU A 82 8.60 4.38 -8.66
CA LEU A 82 9.08 4.02 -10.00
C LEU A 82 9.90 2.73 -9.98
N TYR A 83 10.71 2.51 -8.96
CA TYR A 83 11.49 1.28 -8.80
C TYR A 83 10.56 0.08 -8.61
N SER A 84 9.62 0.15 -7.69
CA SER A 84 8.66 -0.94 -7.42
C SER A 84 7.77 -1.22 -8.64
N GLY A 85 7.27 -0.16 -9.30
CA GLY A 85 6.53 -0.28 -10.55
C GLY A 85 7.34 -0.94 -11.67
N SER A 86 8.63 -0.62 -11.75
CA SER A 86 9.55 -1.19 -12.74
C SER A 86 9.83 -2.67 -12.52
N VAL A 87 9.99 -3.08 -11.28
CA VAL A 87 10.16 -4.49 -10.89
C VAL A 87 8.89 -5.28 -11.17
N ALA A 88 7.73 -4.73 -10.83
CA ALA A 88 6.44 -5.33 -11.13
C ALA A 88 6.23 -5.47 -12.65
N GLY A 89 6.53 -4.44 -13.43
CA GLY A 89 6.48 -4.46 -14.89
C GLY A 89 7.40 -5.51 -15.50
N HIS A 90 8.62 -5.62 -14.98
CA HIS A 90 9.56 -6.66 -15.41
C HIS A 90 9.05 -8.08 -15.11
N SER A 91 8.37 -8.28 -13.99
CA SER A 91 7.75 -9.55 -13.63
C SER A 91 6.62 -9.94 -14.60
N LEU A 92 5.88 -8.97 -15.13
CA LEU A 92 4.83 -9.20 -16.14
C LEU A 92 5.41 -9.46 -17.53
N ARG A 93 6.45 -8.73 -17.91
CA ARG A 93 7.10 -8.85 -19.21
C ARG A 93 8.63 -8.85 -19.10
N PRO A 94 9.26 -10.00 -18.87
CA PRO A 94 10.71 -10.13 -18.63
C PRO A 94 11.60 -9.70 -19.80
N ARG A 95 11.03 -9.55 -21.02
CA ARG A 95 11.76 -9.06 -22.22
C ARG A 95 12.23 -7.61 -22.09
N TRP A 96 11.56 -6.82 -21.22
CA TRP A 96 11.95 -5.44 -20.94
C TRP A 96 12.77 -5.40 -19.66
N THR A 97 13.89 -4.70 -19.71
CA THR A 97 14.72 -4.50 -18.50
C THR A 97 14.00 -3.59 -17.50
N VAL A 98 14.30 -3.74 -16.21
CA VAL A 98 13.77 -2.89 -15.13
C VAL A 98 14.00 -1.40 -15.48
N ARG A 99 15.19 -1.05 -16.04
CA ARG A 99 15.48 0.32 -16.45
C ARG A 99 14.55 0.84 -17.55
N ARG A 100 14.20 0.02 -18.54
CA ARG A 100 13.26 0.44 -19.60
C ARG A 100 11.86 0.65 -19.04
N TRP A 101 11.41 -0.22 -18.15
CA TRP A 101 10.15 -0.03 -17.45
C TRP A 101 10.15 1.26 -16.62
N GLY A 102 11.23 1.54 -15.87
CA GLY A 102 11.36 2.75 -15.07
C GLY A 102 11.28 4.02 -15.90
N ILE A 103 12.02 4.09 -17.01
CA ILE A 103 11.96 5.25 -17.91
C ILE A 103 10.57 5.42 -18.51
N SER A 104 9.95 4.32 -18.96
CA SER A 104 8.60 4.38 -19.57
C SER A 104 7.56 4.84 -18.55
N LEU A 105 7.61 4.33 -17.33
CA LEU A 105 6.72 4.75 -16.24
C LEU A 105 6.96 6.20 -15.84
N ALA A 106 8.22 6.63 -15.72
CA ALA A 106 8.54 8.03 -15.40
C ALA A 106 7.95 8.99 -16.44
N VAL A 107 8.15 8.70 -17.74
CA VAL A 107 7.59 9.52 -18.83
C VAL A 107 6.07 9.50 -18.76
N LEU A 108 5.44 8.34 -18.61
CA LEU A 108 4.00 8.21 -18.53
C LEU A 108 3.43 8.98 -17.34
N CYS A 109 3.99 8.81 -16.14
CA CYS A 109 3.54 9.50 -14.93
C CYS A 109 3.73 11.02 -15.04
N THR A 110 4.83 11.47 -15.64
CA THR A 110 5.04 12.91 -15.88
C THR A 110 3.99 13.48 -16.83
N LEU A 111 3.71 12.80 -17.94
CA LEU A 111 2.66 13.23 -18.86
C LEU A 111 1.29 13.24 -18.18
N LEU A 112 0.95 12.20 -17.42
CA LEU A 112 -0.31 12.15 -16.68
C LEU A 112 -0.40 13.29 -15.65
N ALA A 113 0.68 13.59 -14.94
CA ALA A 113 0.73 14.68 -13.97
C ALA A 113 0.51 16.07 -14.59
N LEU A 114 0.91 16.25 -15.85
CA LEU A 114 0.68 17.50 -16.58
C LEU A 114 -0.76 17.68 -17.06
N TYR A 115 -1.47 16.56 -17.32
CA TYR A 115 -2.82 16.61 -17.88
C TYR A 115 -3.93 16.33 -16.88
N LEU A 116 -3.65 15.59 -15.78
CA LEU A 116 -4.65 15.25 -14.78
C LEU A 116 -4.71 16.29 -13.65
N PRO A 117 -5.93 16.69 -13.24
CA PRO A 117 -6.08 17.55 -12.09
C PRO A 117 -5.70 16.78 -10.82
N MET A 118 -4.59 17.18 -10.19
CA MET A 118 -4.03 16.51 -8.99
C MET A 118 -5.01 16.47 -7.80
N HIS A 119 -5.95 17.42 -7.72
CA HIS A 119 -7.00 17.48 -6.69
C HIS A 119 -8.01 16.30 -6.76
N SER A 120 -8.04 15.57 -7.87
CA SER A 120 -8.96 14.44 -8.08
C SER A 120 -8.34 13.07 -7.76
N LEU A 121 -7.14 13.03 -7.20
CA LEU A 121 -6.45 11.76 -6.89
C LEU A 121 -7.03 11.03 -5.68
N GLU A 122 -7.65 11.73 -4.74
CA GLU A 122 -8.21 11.10 -3.54
C GLU A 122 -9.26 10.02 -3.86
N PRO A 123 -10.27 10.26 -4.71
CA PRO A 123 -11.20 9.22 -5.13
C PRO A 123 -10.52 8.02 -5.81
N PHE A 124 -9.50 8.27 -6.63
CA PHE A 124 -8.71 7.22 -7.26
C PHE A 124 -7.95 6.38 -6.23
N MET A 125 -7.31 7.00 -5.25
CA MET A 125 -6.59 6.31 -4.17
C MET A 125 -7.55 5.49 -3.31
N LEU A 126 -8.76 5.98 -3.02
CA LEU A 126 -9.79 5.24 -2.29
C LEU A 126 -10.27 4.03 -3.12
N MET A 127 -10.48 4.19 -4.41
CA MET A 127 -10.82 3.10 -5.32
C MET A 127 -9.70 2.03 -5.33
N LEU A 128 -8.45 2.44 -5.45
CA LEU A 128 -7.30 1.54 -5.41
C LEU A 128 -7.24 0.78 -4.08
N SER A 129 -7.44 1.48 -2.97
CA SER A 129 -7.48 0.89 -1.64
C SER A 129 -8.61 -0.14 -1.50
N SER A 130 -9.79 0.10 -2.11
CA SER A 130 -10.92 -0.83 -2.08
C SER A 130 -10.60 -2.18 -2.73
N VAL A 131 -9.70 -2.20 -3.69
CA VAL A 131 -9.25 -3.40 -4.40
C VAL A 131 -8.11 -4.11 -3.64
N PHE A 132 -7.10 -3.35 -3.22
CA PHE A 132 -5.88 -3.93 -2.64
C PHE A 132 -6.03 -4.33 -1.18
N VAL A 133 -6.76 -3.59 -0.36
CA VAL A 133 -6.92 -3.90 1.07
C VAL A 133 -7.50 -5.29 1.30
N PRO A 134 -8.65 -5.67 0.70
CA PRO A 134 -9.19 -7.02 0.84
C PRO A 134 -8.31 -8.09 0.20
N LEU A 135 -7.59 -7.77 -0.89
CA LEU A 135 -6.62 -8.69 -1.49
C LEU A 135 -5.52 -9.06 -0.49
N TYR A 136 -5.01 -8.07 0.27
CA TYR A 136 -4.02 -8.34 1.32
C TYR A 136 -4.57 -9.18 2.45
N GLY A 137 -5.82 -9.03 2.83
CA GLY A 137 -6.46 -9.91 3.79
C GLY A 137 -6.38 -11.38 3.36
N VAL A 138 -6.68 -11.66 2.09
CA VAL A 138 -6.60 -13.02 1.52
C VAL A 138 -5.14 -13.50 1.48
N ILE A 139 -4.20 -12.67 1.01
CA ILE A 139 -2.78 -13.03 0.90
C ILE A 139 -2.18 -13.32 2.28
N LEU A 140 -2.38 -12.44 3.25
CA LEU A 140 -1.86 -12.59 4.61
C LEU A 140 -2.41 -13.84 5.30
N ALA A 141 -3.71 -14.14 5.11
CA ALA A 141 -4.30 -15.36 5.62
C ALA A 141 -3.62 -16.62 5.06
N ARG A 142 -3.20 -16.58 3.80
CA ARG A 142 -2.56 -17.71 3.13
C ARG A 142 -1.07 -17.82 3.42
N LEU A 143 -0.37 -16.68 3.61
CA LEU A 143 1.05 -16.64 3.98
C LEU A 143 1.31 -17.00 5.45
N GLY A 144 0.33 -16.85 6.33
CA GLY A 144 0.45 -17.03 7.78
C GLY A 144 0.67 -18.47 8.26
N GLY A 145 1.50 -19.27 7.58
CA GLY A 145 1.94 -20.62 7.97
C GLY A 145 3.23 -20.96 7.25
N ARG A 146 4.14 -21.69 7.92
CA ARG A 146 5.30 -22.32 7.26
C ARG A 146 4.74 -23.41 6.33
N PRO A 147 4.76 -23.40 5.22
CA PRO A 147 5.26 -23.40 3.87
C PRO A 147 4.42 -22.51 2.92
N GLY A 148 3.85 -21.41 3.42
CA GLY A 148 2.90 -20.59 2.69
C GLY A 148 3.39 -20.11 1.33
N VAL A 149 4.68 -19.82 1.20
CA VAL A 149 5.26 -19.38 -0.09
C VAL A 149 5.35 -20.55 -1.09
N ALA A 150 5.76 -21.73 -0.65
CA ALA A 150 5.84 -22.91 -1.51
C ALA A 150 4.45 -23.35 -2.03
N ALA A 151 3.41 -23.24 -1.18
CA ALA A 151 2.03 -23.51 -1.56
C ALA A 151 1.49 -22.51 -2.61
N LEU A 152 1.94 -21.26 -2.57
CA LEU A 152 1.56 -20.24 -3.56
C LEU A 152 2.22 -20.47 -4.92
N VAL A 153 3.46 -20.94 -4.94
CA VAL A 153 4.21 -21.21 -6.19
C VAL A 153 3.69 -22.47 -6.91
N GLY A 154 3.18 -23.45 -6.18
CA GLY A 154 2.64 -24.70 -6.73
C GLY A 154 1.13 -24.73 -6.96
N ALA A 155 0.41 -23.67 -6.62
CA ALA A 155 -1.05 -23.61 -6.74
C ALA A 155 -1.51 -23.41 -8.21
N SER A 156 -2.75 -23.83 -8.48
CA SER A 156 -3.42 -23.49 -9.75
C SER A 156 -3.38 -21.97 -9.97
N ARG A 157 -3.23 -21.56 -11.23
CA ARG A 157 -3.08 -20.14 -11.61
C ARG A 157 -4.14 -19.20 -11.04
N VAL A 158 -5.34 -19.70 -10.78
CA VAL A 158 -6.46 -18.96 -10.17
C VAL A 158 -7.20 -19.86 -9.19
N ASN A 159 -7.42 -19.37 -7.97
CA ASN A 159 -8.25 -20.05 -6.97
C ASN A 159 -9.60 -19.32 -6.89
N PRO A 160 -10.71 -19.91 -7.39
CA PRO A 160 -12.00 -19.22 -7.46
C PRO A 160 -12.57 -18.86 -6.08
N GLY A 161 -12.32 -19.68 -5.04
CA GLY A 161 -12.72 -19.36 -3.67
C GLY A 161 -12.00 -18.13 -3.11
N ALA A 162 -10.71 -17.98 -3.41
CA ALA A 162 -9.95 -16.79 -3.01
C ALA A 162 -10.46 -15.53 -3.72
N VAL A 163 -10.79 -15.66 -5.01
CA VAL A 163 -11.36 -14.56 -5.79
C VAL A 163 -12.74 -14.15 -5.24
N ALA A 164 -13.59 -15.12 -4.90
CA ALA A 164 -14.91 -14.84 -4.31
C ALA A 164 -14.78 -14.09 -2.96
N ILE A 165 -13.87 -14.54 -2.08
CA ILE A 165 -13.61 -13.85 -0.81
C ILE A 165 -13.08 -12.44 -1.04
N TRP A 166 -12.18 -12.24 -2.01
CA TRP A 166 -11.69 -10.94 -2.39
C TRP A 166 -12.79 -10.00 -2.88
N VAL A 167 -13.65 -10.47 -3.78
CA VAL A 167 -14.80 -9.68 -4.29
C VAL A 167 -15.75 -9.32 -3.15
N LEU A 168 -16.03 -10.25 -2.23
CA LEU A 168 -16.83 -9.97 -1.03
C LEU A 168 -16.17 -8.89 -0.16
N GLY A 169 -14.85 -8.91 -0.04
CA GLY A 169 -14.10 -7.88 0.66
C GLY A 169 -14.19 -6.51 0.00
N VAL A 170 -14.14 -6.44 -1.33
CA VAL A 170 -14.35 -5.18 -2.08
C VAL A 170 -15.76 -4.65 -1.82
N ALA A 171 -16.78 -5.50 -1.88
CA ALA A 171 -18.16 -5.11 -1.55
C ALA A 171 -18.27 -4.59 -0.11
N THR A 172 -17.64 -5.28 0.85
CA THR A 172 -17.63 -4.85 2.26
C THR A 172 -16.94 -3.48 2.43
N TYR A 173 -15.85 -3.24 1.71
CA TYR A 173 -15.16 -1.94 1.72
C TYR A 173 -16.13 -0.81 1.34
N HIS A 174 -16.81 -0.95 0.20
CA HIS A 174 -17.76 0.06 -0.27
C HIS A 174 -18.98 0.19 0.64
N LEU A 175 -19.50 -0.91 1.19
CA LEU A 175 -20.58 -0.86 2.16
C LEU A 175 -20.16 -0.09 3.42
N CYS A 176 -19.00 -0.39 4.00
CA CYS A 176 -18.49 0.33 5.16
C CYS A 176 -18.24 1.81 4.85
N ALA A 177 -17.68 2.13 3.69
CA ALA A 177 -17.43 3.51 3.29
C ALA A 177 -18.72 4.33 3.20
N ASN A 178 -19.83 3.73 2.72
CA ASN A 178 -21.09 4.42 2.53
C ASN A 178 -21.98 4.45 3.78
N PHE A 179 -22.05 3.34 4.54
CA PHE A 179 -23.00 3.19 5.64
C PHE A 179 -22.38 3.37 7.03
N ALA A 180 -21.08 3.21 7.16
CA ALA A 180 -20.38 3.33 8.45
C ALA A 180 -19.01 4.03 8.32
N PRO A 181 -18.95 5.27 7.80
CA PRO A 181 -17.68 5.96 7.54
C PRO A 181 -16.82 6.14 8.82
N GLN A 182 -17.48 6.17 9.99
CA GLN A 182 -16.80 6.33 11.30
C GLN A 182 -15.92 5.12 11.68
N LEU A 183 -16.23 3.92 11.17
CA LEU A 183 -15.43 2.71 11.40
C LEU A 183 -14.23 2.63 10.46
N GLY A 184 -14.23 3.43 9.41
CA GLY A 184 -13.29 3.29 8.30
C GLY A 184 -13.54 2.00 7.50
N ALA A 185 -13.30 2.02 6.21
CA ALA A 185 -13.62 0.88 5.33
C ALA A 185 -12.49 -0.17 5.28
N ALA A 186 -11.24 0.25 5.50
CA ALA A 186 -10.07 -0.60 5.28
C ALA A 186 -9.96 -1.77 6.27
N LEU A 187 -10.07 -1.48 7.59
CA LEU A 187 -9.89 -2.51 8.61
C LEU A 187 -11.00 -3.57 8.60
N PRO A 188 -12.30 -3.24 8.52
CA PRO A 188 -13.36 -4.24 8.43
C PRO A 188 -13.21 -5.15 7.20
N SER A 189 -12.92 -4.57 6.03
CA SER A 189 -12.72 -5.31 4.79
C SER A 189 -11.52 -6.27 4.87
N LEU A 190 -10.38 -5.79 5.39
CA LEU A 190 -9.18 -6.60 5.58
C LEU A 190 -9.42 -7.74 6.59
N ALA A 191 -10.05 -7.43 7.72
CA ALA A 191 -10.33 -8.42 8.77
C ALA A 191 -11.28 -9.51 8.27
N LEU A 192 -12.37 -9.13 7.59
CA LEU A 192 -13.33 -10.08 7.03
C LEU A 192 -12.65 -11.03 6.05
N THR A 193 -11.91 -10.49 5.08
CA THR A 193 -11.23 -11.31 4.06
C THR A 193 -10.14 -12.18 4.65
N PHE A 194 -9.42 -11.69 5.65
CA PHE A 194 -8.43 -12.48 6.38
C PHE A 194 -9.08 -13.67 7.10
N ILE A 195 -10.15 -13.44 7.85
CA ILE A 195 -10.86 -14.47 8.61
C ILE A 195 -11.44 -15.52 7.65
N LEU A 196 -12.19 -15.10 6.62
CA LEU A 196 -12.79 -16.01 5.66
C LEU A 196 -11.74 -16.82 4.89
N ALA A 197 -10.68 -16.20 4.45
CA ALA A 197 -9.61 -16.90 3.76
C ALA A 197 -8.86 -17.87 4.67
N ARG A 198 -8.79 -17.61 5.97
CA ARG A 198 -8.23 -18.53 6.95
C ARG A 198 -9.13 -19.71 7.22
N MET A 199 -10.44 -19.49 7.31
CA MET A 199 -11.43 -20.54 7.54
C MET A 199 -11.60 -21.48 6.33
N THR A 200 -11.45 -20.95 5.12
CA THR A 200 -11.59 -21.69 3.86
C THR A 200 -10.29 -22.39 3.42
N ARG A 201 -9.24 -22.37 4.23
CA ARG A 201 -8.06 -23.23 4.03
C ARG A 201 -8.51 -24.69 4.11
N GLY A 202 -8.63 -25.34 2.96
CA GLY A 202 -9.02 -26.75 2.90
C GLY A 202 -7.96 -27.66 3.53
N PRO A 203 -8.35 -28.84 4.04
CA PRO A 203 -7.45 -29.80 4.66
C PRO A 203 -6.32 -30.27 3.71
N LEU A 204 -6.49 -30.15 2.40
CA LEU A 204 -5.47 -30.46 1.40
C LEU A 204 -4.33 -29.42 1.32
N GLU A 205 -4.60 -28.15 1.63
CA GLU A 205 -3.55 -27.12 1.74
C GLU A 205 -2.79 -27.27 3.08
N ALA A 206 -3.46 -27.72 4.12
CA ALA A 206 -2.85 -28.03 5.41
C ALA A 206 -1.97 -29.28 5.36
N ALA A 207 -2.39 -30.33 4.65
CA ALA A 207 -1.62 -31.57 4.49
C ALA A 207 -0.37 -31.45 3.60
N ARG A 208 -0.34 -30.50 2.68
CA ARG A 208 0.86 -30.14 1.91
C ARG A 208 1.81 -29.21 2.67
N ALA A 209 1.41 -28.81 3.85
CA ALA A 209 2.09 -27.89 4.75
C ALA A 209 2.83 -28.60 5.91
N GLY A 210 2.63 -29.87 6.13
CA GLY A 210 3.36 -30.76 7.03
C GLY A 210 4.29 -31.70 6.27
#